data_dcf871beb62e46c318fb62b7058f979a
#
_entry.id   dcf871beb62e46c318fb62b7058f979a
#
_cell.length_a   1.000
_cell.length_b   1.000
_cell.length_c   1.000
_cell.angle_alpha   90.00
_cell.angle_beta   90.00
_cell.angle_gamma   90.00
#
_symmetry.space_group_name_H-M   'P 1'
#
loop_
_entity.id
_entity.type
_entity.pdbx_description
1 polymer ?
#
loop_
_entity_poly.entity_id
_entity_poly.type
_entity_poly.pdbx_seq_one_letter_code
_entity_poly.pdbx_strand_id
1 'polypeptide(L)'
;MSEKKLKENSNSDIAKRGKLSWIVFLFTLFVVLISLISFVFPALLISEMGSGNAIEATGIKGTYKINPYEMGHWAVPLFTVNIIVFTVFVLYHCNKLPDNIIHRLESLCSFEISKKTAVVVFLIIMSGYITFSSMELTEDETWDDWDRVQIRIEGEKAVGQFSCGLLMTDINCTGWPFTHPTVSSGFEPHVRYFFLKTSDMIFDNYKVFPFFASIGLLIVTYLFTTLITGKRFAGIISLVVMIQSNLFLSFDTSQTYSNFWTLFYILSLYLAIRFWMVSPAIYLLSIFSKILTAVFLPMSIFFVMSSDIPKKKKAFVILVSTIIIAGGGIVFATQNLAETEGVGWNSDEFWAGMSTFSNQIRHDGLVILFILPLIFGLFMISKRSRYANSIMVMIAGILVIVPLISALTEITNQPYRFVPLVFFFAVGVGTLLSKR
;
A
#
# COMPACT_ATOMS: atom_id res chain seq x y z
N MET A 1 15.70 36.68 25.38
CA MET A 1 15.31 35.38 25.96
C MET A 1 16.42 34.41 25.57
N SER A 2 17.17 33.91 26.58
CA SER A 2 18.51 33.31 26.41
C SER A 2 18.45 32.01 25.59
N GLU A 3 19.38 31.82 24.62
CA GLU A 3 19.61 30.58 23.86
C GLU A 3 19.69 29.33 24.72
N LYS A 4 20.11 29.47 25.97
CA LYS A 4 20.13 28.41 26.97
C LYS A 4 18.76 27.86 27.31
N LYS A 5 17.69 28.70 27.35
CA LYS A 5 16.30 28.26 27.58
C LYS A 5 15.71 27.55 26.37
N LEU A 6 16.13 27.88 25.16
CA LEU A 6 15.74 27.16 23.94
C LEU A 6 16.37 25.76 23.86
N LYS A 7 17.64 25.62 24.27
CA LYS A 7 18.32 24.31 24.35
C LYS A 7 17.80 23.42 25.48
N GLU A 8 17.46 23.98 26.64
CA GLU A 8 16.87 23.23 27.75
C GLU A 8 15.45 22.75 27.43
N ASN A 9 14.62 23.56 26.77
CA ASN A 9 13.30 23.13 26.30
C ASN A 9 13.40 22.06 25.20
N SER A 10 14.37 22.12 24.31
CA SER A 10 14.62 21.09 23.30
C SER A 10 14.99 19.73 23.94
N ASN A 11 15.82 19.72 24.96
CA ASN A 11 16.21 18.48 25.65
C ASN A 11 15.10 17.90 26.54
N SER A 12 14.24 18.72 27.16
CA SER A 12 13.13 18.23 27.96
C SER A 12 12.03 17.58 27.09
N ASP A 13 11.89 18.04 25.85
CA ASP A 13 10.92 17.49 24.90
C ASP A 13 11.33 16.14 24.30
N ILE A 14 12.63 15.83 24.25
CA ILE A 14 13.12 14.53 23.81
C ILE A 14 12.72 13.41 24.80
N ALA A 15 12.60 13.73 26.08
CA ALA A 15 12.33 12.77 27.15
C ALA A 15 10.89 12.24 27.23
N LYS A 16 9.91 12.84 26.52
CA LYS A 16 8.48 12.46 26.64
C LYS A 16 7.84 12.02 25.33
N ARG A 17 8.44 11.07 24.59
CA ARG A 17 7.68 10.33 23.60
C ARG A 17 6.70 9.38 24.29
N GLY A 18 5.43 9.40 23.84
CA GLY A 18 4.45 8.50 24.40
C GLY A 18 4.87 7.02 24.16
N LYS A 19 4.59 6.15 25.12
CA LYS A 19 4.86 4.70 25.02
C LYS A 19 4.36 4.11 23.70
N LEU A 20 3.22 4.58 23.19
CA LEU A 20 2.63 4.14 21.93
C LEU A 20 3.56 4.36 20.73
N SER A 21 4.21 5.52 20.61
CA SER A 21 5.12 5.78 19.48
C SER A 21 6.35 4.86 19.48
N TRP A 22 6.84 4.49 20.67
CA TRP A 22 7.91 3.51 20.80
C TRP A 22 7.46 2.09 20.38
N ILE A 23 6.29 1.67 20.84
CA ILE A 23 5.73 0.36 20.48
C ILE A 23 5.53 0.27 18.96
N VAL A 24 4.91 1.28 18.35
CA VAL A 24 4.68 1.33 16.91
C VAL A 24 6.00 1.32 16.15
N PHE A 25 6.97 2.13 16.59
CA PHE A 25 8.29 2.18 15.95
C PHE A 25 9.01 0.83 16.01
N LEU A 26 9.13 0.23 17.20
CA LEU A 26 9.83 -1.04 17.38
C LEU A 26 9.16 -2.18 16.60
N PHE A 27 7.82 -2.23 16.62
CA PHE A 27 7.07 -3.19 15.81
C PHE A 27 7.32 -3.00 14.32
N THR A 28 7.20 -1.76 13.82
CA THR A 28 7.42 -1.47 12.39
C THR A 28 8.87 -1.74 11.98
N LEU A 29 9.82 -1.36 12.82
CA LEU A 29 11.24 -1.63 12.60
C LEU A 29 11.51 -3.13 12.48
N PHE A 30 10.97 -3.92 13.40
CA PHE A 30 11.10 -5.38 13.41
C PHE A 30 10.52 -5.99 12.12
N VAL A 31 9.31 -5.61 11.74
CA VAL A 31 8.66 -6.09 10.51
C VAL A 31 9.47 -5.72 9.27
N VAL A 32 9.92 -4.48 9.16
CA VAL A 32 10.72 -4.02 8.01
C VAL A 32 12.07 -4.76 7.95
N LEU A 33 12.75 -4.95 9.09
CA LEU A 33 14.01 -5.69 9.14
C LEU A 33 13.84 -7.14 8.67
N ILE A 34 12.81 -7.84 9.16
CA ILE A 34 12.53 -9.22 8.69
C ILE A 34 12.24 -9.22 7.19
N SER A 35 11.42 -8.30 6.71
CA SER A 35 11.09 -8.20 5.29
C SER A 35 12.31 -7.93 4.42
N LEU A 36 13.33 -7.24 4.94
CA LEU A 36 14.57 -6.95 4.23
C LEU A 36 15.60 -8.11 4.27
N ILE A 37 15.45 -9.10 5.16
CA ILE A 37 16.39 -10.24 5.25
C ILE A 37 16.49 -10.96 3.91
N SER A 38 15.38 -11.20 3.27
CA SER A 38 15.33 -11.90 1.99
C SER A 38 15.87 -11.08 0.81
N PHE A 39 16.05 -9.76 0.96
CA PHE A 39 16.82 -8.94 0.00
C PHE A 39 18.31 -9.12 0.18
N VAL A 40 18.74 -9.18 1.44
CA VAL A 40 20.15 -9.33 1.79
C VAL A 40 20.61 -10.74 1.46
N PHE A 41 19.78 -11.73 1.76
CA PHE A 41 20.07 -13.15 1.55
C PHE A 41 19.04 -13.81 0.62
N PRO A 42 19.14 -13.61 -0.70
CA PRO A 42 18.21 -14.18 -1.67
C PRO A 42 18.15 -15.72 -1.62
N ALA A 43 19.24 -16.35 -1.20
CA ALA A 43 19.30 -17.81 -1.08
C ALA A 43 18.35 -18.38 0.00
N LEU A 44 18.02 -17.61 1.04
CA LEU A 44 17.01 -18.01 2.04
C LEU A 44 15.63 -18.12 1.39
N LEU A 45 15.34 -17.32 0.37
CA LEU A 45 14.12 -17.41 -0.42
C LEU A 45 13.95 -18.74 -1.11
N ILE A 46 15.02 -19.28 -1.63
CA ILE A 46 14.98 -20.45 -2.51
C ILE A 46 14.99 -21.74 -1.67
N SER A 47 15.66 -21.74 -0.51
CA SER A 47 15.70 -22.91 0.39
C SER A 47 14.34 -23.18 1.07
N GLU A 48 13.57 -22.13 1.37
CA GLU A 48 12.27 -22.24 2.03
C GLU A 48 11.12 -22.54 1.05
N MET A 49 11.26 -22.14 -0.21
CA MET A 49 10.24 -22.36 -1.23
C MET A 49 10.33 -23.77 -1.85
N GLY A 50 10.86 -24.77 -1.14
CA GLY A 50 11.08 -26.15 -1.56
C GLY A 50 10.18 -26.61 -2.69
N SER A 51 10.69 -26.59 -3.90
CA SER A 51 10.13 -27.11 -5.16
C SER A 51 9.46 -26.10 -6.11
N GLY A 52 9.85 -26.16 -7.35
CA GLY A 52 9.17 -25.75 -8.58
C GLY A 52 8.69 -24.27 -8.70
N ASN A 53 7.80 -23.84 -7.86
CA ASN A 53 7.14 -22.52 -7.97
C ASN A 53 8.05 -21.32 -7.68
N ALA A 54 9.06 -21.50 -6.84
CA ALA A 54 10.03 -20.47 -6.54
C ALA A 54 10.99 -20.19 -7.70
N ILE A 55 11.32 -21.22 -8.42
CA ILE A 55 12.20 -21.17 -9.57
C ILE A 55 11.53 -20.42 -10.71
N GLU A 56 10.23 -20.62 -10.92
CA GLU A 56 9.45 -19.85 -11.89
C GLU A 56 9.30 -18.38 -11.50
N ALA A 57 9.01 -18.11 -10.23
CA ALA A 57 8.85 -16.73 -9.73
C ALA A 57 10.15 -15.92 -9.75
N THR A 58 11.32 -16.57 -9.62
CA THR A 58 12.62 -15.90 -9.60
C THR A 58 13.33 -15.89 -10.97
N GLY A 59 12.83 -16.65 -11.96
CA GLY A 59 13.48 -16.83 -13.26
C GLY A 59 14.80 -17.62 -13.22
N ILE A 60 15.14 -18.20 -12.07
CA ILE A 60 16.36 -18.99 -11.87
C ILE A 60 16.08 -20.45 -12.26
N LYS A 61 16.40 -20.83 -13.48
CA LYS A 61 16.36 -22.23 -13.91
C LYS A 61 17.68 -22.92 -13.57
N GLY A 62 17.67 -23.83 -12.63
CA GLY A 62 18.81 -24.73 -12.35
C GLY A 62 18.90 -25.20 -10.91
N THR A 63 19.35 -26.44 -10.71
CA THR A 63 19.68 -27.03 -9.42
C THR A 63 21.01 -26.47 -8.91
N TYR A 64 21.02 -25.23 -8.48
CA TYR A 64 22.19 -24.71 -7.79
C TYR A 64 22.13 -25.09 -6.30
N LYS A 65 23.25 -25.54 -5.76
CA LYS A 65 23.44 -25.57 -4.30
C LYS A 65 23.52 -24.12 -3.84
N ILE A 66 22.42 -23.57 -3.39
CA ILE A 66 22.32 -22.17 -2.99
C ILE A 66 22.90 -22.03 -1.60
N ASN A 67 23.88 -21.16 -1.47
CA ASN A 67 24.41 -20.77 -0.18
C ASN A 67 23.41 -19.81 0.50
N PRO A 68 22.80 -20.15 1.65
CA PRO A 68 21.85 -19.29 2.34
C PRO A 68 22.46 -17.95 2.80
N TYR A 69 23.80 -17.85 2.81
CA TYR A 69 24.54 -16.62 3.15
C TYR A 69 24.97 -15.84 1.91
N GLU A 70 24.53 -16.22 0.72
CA GLU A 70 24.82 -15.45 -0.49
C GLU A 70 24.08 -14.12 -0.45
N MET A 71 24.83 -13.02 -0.54
CA MET A 71 24.25 -11.68 -0.53
C MET A 71 23.74 -11.28 -1.92
N GLY A 72 22.54 -10.72 -1.97
CA GLY A 72 21.99 -10.14 -3.20
C GLY A 72 22.72 -8.86 -3.63
N HIS A 73 22.68 -8.55 -4.92
CA HIS A 73 23.32 -7.35 -5.47
C HIS A 73 22.81 -6.03 -4.88
N TRP A 74 21.62 -6.01 -4.31
CA TRP A 74 21.06 -4.86 -3.58
C TRP A 74 21.56 -4.73 -2.14
N ALA A 75 22.23 -5.73 -1.59
CA ALA A 75 22.68 -5.71 -0.20
C ALA A 75 23.68 -4.56 0.05
N VAL A 76 24.67 -4.39 -0.83
CA VAL A 76 25.69 -3.35 -0.67
C VAL A 76 25.09 -1.94 -0.74
N PRO A 77 24.32 -1.57 -1.76
CA PRO A 77 23.62 -0.28 -1.78
C PRO A 77 22.72 -0.07 -0.55
N LEU A 78 21.95 -1.08 -0.15
CA LEU A 78 21.07 -1.03 1.01
C LEU A 78 21.84 -0.72 2.30
N PHE A 79 22.89 -1.47 2.60
CA PHE A 79 23.72 -1.25 3.78
C PHE A 79 24.37 0.13 3.76
N THR A 80 24.92 0.54 2.61
CA THR A 80 25.57 1.85 2.48
C THR A 80 24.60 2.99 2.80
N VAL A 81 23.43 3.01 2.16
CA VAL A 81 22.41 4.04 2.40
C VAL A 81 21.95 4.03 3.86
N ASN A 82 21.67 2.84 4.42
CA ASN A 82 21.17 2.73 5.79
C ASN A 82 22.24 3.12 6.82
N ILE A 83 23.51 2.77 6.62
CA ILE A 83 24.62 3.19 7.49
C ILE A 83 24.77 4.72 7.46
N ILE A 84 24.74 5.33 6.27
CA ILE A 84 24.84 6.79 6.15
C ILE A 84 23.67 7.46 6.90
N VAL A 85 22.44 7.04 6.65
CA VAL A 85 21.26 7.64 7.29
C VAL A 85 21.25 7.40 8.79
N PHE A 86 21.62 6.20 9.24
CA PHE A 86 21.74 5.89 10.66
C PHE A 86 22.83 6.75 11.34
N THR A 87 23.97 6.94 10.68
CA THR A 87 25.05 7.80 11.18
C THR A 87 24.58 9.25 11.33
N VAL A 88 23.90 9.79 10.30
CA VAL A 88 23.32 11.14 10.36
C VAL A 88 22.28 11.24 11.50
N PHE A 89 21.46 10.22 11.69
CA PHE A 89 20.49 10.15 12.76
C PHE A 89 21.16 10.17 14.15
N VAL A 90 22.21 9.36 14.36
CA VAL A 90 22.97 9.33 15.62
C VAL A 90 23.65 10.68 15.89
N LEU A 91 24.30 11.27 14.87
CA LEU A 91 24.92 12.59 14.98
C LEU A 91 23.89 13.68 15.33
N TYR A 92 22.71 13.64 14.74
CA TYR A 92 21.62 14.54 15.09
C TYR A 92 21.16 14.38 16.55
N HIS A 93 21.01 13.15 17.02
CA HIS A 93 20.64 12.87 18.41
C HIS A 93 21.70 13.27 19.42
N CYS A 94 22.96 13.12 19.06
CA CYS A 94 24.10 13.52 19.89
C CYS A 94 24.38 15.04 19.82
N ASN A 95 23.58 15.82 19.08
CA ASN A 95 23.81 17.25 18.80
C ASN A 95 25.22 17.54 18.23
N LYS A 96 25.76 16.59 17.45
CA LYS A 96 27.07 16.70 16.79
C LYS A 96 26.97 17.00 15.29
N LEU A 97 25.76 17.21 14.77
CA LEU A 97 25.58 17.59 13.37
C LEU A 97 25.99 19.05 13.19
N PRO A 98 26.78 19.39 12.14
CA PRO A 98 27.14 20.77 11.83
C PRO A 98 25.90 21.66 11.66
N ASP A 99 25.93 22.86 12.23
CA ASP A 99 24.80 23.81 12.20
C ASP A 99 24.35 24.12 10.77
N ASN A 100 25.26 24.19 9.80
CA ASN A 100 24.95 24.39 8.39
C ASN A 100 24.04 23.30 7.81
N ILE A 101 24.22 22.05 8.24
CA ILE A 101 23.37 20.92 7.80
C ILE A 101 22.00 21.01 8.46
N ILE A 102 21.98 21.31 9.77
CA ILE A 102 20.73 21.50 10.50
C ILE A 102 19.89 22.62 9.87
N HIS A 103 20.50 23.78 9.61
CA HIS A 103 19.81 24.90 8.97
C HIS A 103 19.29 24.57 7.56
N ARG A 104 20.04 23.82 6.75
CA ARG A 104 19.57 23.37 5.43
C ARG A 104 18.38 22.41 5.55
N LEU A 105 18.43 21.44 6.46
CA LEU A 105 17.33 20.53 6.72
C LEU A 105 16.10 21.29 7.24
N GLU A 106 16.28 22.24 8.13
CA GLU A 106 15.20 23.09 8.65
C GLU A 106 14.59 23.98 7.58
N SER A 107 15.42 24.55 6.72
CA SER A 107 14.96 25.33 5.56
C SER A 107 14.15 24.46 4.60
N LEU A 108 14.60 23.25 4.27
CA LEU A 108 13.88 22.33 3.43
C LEU A 108 12.53 21.94 4.09
N CYS A 109 12.56 21.61 5.38
CA CYS A 109 11.35 21.26 6.14
C CYS A 109 10.40 22.46 6.33
N SER A 110 10.86 23.70 6.23
CA SER A 110 10.02 24.90 6.33
C SER A 110 9.50 25.36 4.96
N PHE A 111 10.08 24.88 3.88
CA PHE A 111 9.74 25.31 2.53
C PHE A 111 8.27 25.00 2.21
N GLU A 112 7.60 25.98 1.60
CA GLU A 112 6.22 25.88 1.16
C GLU A 112 6.05 26.67 -0.15
N ILE A 113 5.17 26.18 -1.01
CA ILE A 113 4.87 26.78 -2.30
C ILE A 113 3.49 27.43 -2.32
N SER A 114 3.34 28.48 -3.14
CA SER A 114 2.06 29.13 -3.33
C SER A 114 1.02 28.18 -3.92
N LYS A 115 -0.28 28.44 -3.69
CA LYS A 115 -1.35 27.61 -4.29
C LYS A 115 -1.26 27.59 -5.82
N LYS A 116 -0.97 28.73 -6.45
CA LYS A 116 -0.84 28.83 -7.92
C LYS A 116 0.33 27.98 -8.42
N THR A 117 1.50 28.12 -7.80
CA THR A 117 2.69 27.33 -8.14
C THR A 117 2.45 25.84 -7.95
N ALA A 118 1.80 25.44 -6.85
CA ALA A 118 1.48 24.04 -6.59
C ALA A 118 0.58 23.44 -7.68
N VAL A 119 -0.45 24.18 -8.12
CA VAL A 119 -1.34 23.72 -9.20
C VAL A 119 -0.59 23.61 -10.52
N VAL A 120 0.24 24.59 -10.87
CA VAL A 120 1.03 24.54 -12.12
C VAL A 120 1.98 23.36 -12.12
N VAL A 121 2.75 23.18 -11.05
CA VAL A 121 3.70 22.05 -10.93
C VAL A 121 2.96 20.72 -10.96
N PHE A 122 1.84 20.61 -10.23
CA PHE A 122 0.99 19.41 -10.25
C PHE A 122 0.52 19.08 -11.67
N LEU A 123 0.01 20.06 -12.42
CA LEU A 123 -0.46 19.87 -13.80
C LEU A 123 0.68 19.46 -14.74
N ILE A 124 1.86 20.04 -14.61
CA ILE A 124 3.04 19.66 -15.41
C ILE A 124 3.40 18.20 -15.16
N ILE A 125 3.51 17.80 -13.89
CA ILE A 125 3.85 16.41 -13.52
C ILE A 125 2.78 15.43 -14.02
N MET A 126 1.50 15.75 -13.82
CA MET A 126 0.40 14.90 -14.27
C MET A 126 0.31 14.81 -15.79
N SER A 127 0.56 15.90 -16.50
CA SER A 127 0.60 15.87 -17.97
C SER A 127 1.74 14.99 -18.47
N GLY A 128 2.92 15.10 -17.87
CA GLY A 128 4.05 14.23 -18.21
C GLY A 128 3.73 12.75 -17.97
N TYR A 129 3.16 12.42 -16.81
CA TYR A 129 2.73 11.06 -16.49
C TYR A 129 1.67 10.54 -17.47
N ILE A 130 0.61 11.32 -17.72
CA ILE A 130 -0.47 10.92 -18.63
C ILE A 130 0.07 10.67 -20.03
N THR A 131 0.94 11.55 -20.54
CA THR A 131 1.54 11.39 -21.88
C THR A 131 2.38 10.11 -21.95
N PHE A 132 3.17 9.82 -20.92
CA PHE A 132 4.03 8.64 -20.89
C PHE A 132 3.20 7.35 -20.79
N SER A 133 2.35 7.22 -19.76
CA SER A 133 1.59 5.99 -19.52
C SER A 133 0.45 5.76 -20.53
N SER A 134 -0.03 6.81 -21.23
CA SER A 134 -1.05 6.61 -22.27
C SER A 134 -0.54 5.80 -23.47
N MET A 135 0.76 5.72 -23.69
CA MET A 135 1.34 4.89 -24.75
C MET A 135 1.08 3.40 -24.52
N GLU A 136 1.00 2.98 -23.25
CA GLU A 136 0.74 1.58 -22.87
C GLU A 136 -0.71 1.14 -23.11
N LEU A 137 -1.63 2.09 -23.35
CA LEU A 137 -3.04 1.75 -23.61
C LEU A 137 -3.25 0.98 -24.91
N THR A 138 -2.32 1.07 -25.85
CA THR A 138 -2.35 0.38 -27.14
C THR A 138 -1.54 -0.92 -27.15
N GLU A 139 -0.82 -1.22 -26.07
CA GLU A 139 -0.05 -2.44 -25.94
C GLU A 139 -0.92 -3.60 -25.43
N ASP A 140 -0.56 -4.82 -25.78
CA ASP A 140 -1.22 -6.01 -25.24
C ASP A 140 -0.97 -6.17 -23.74
N GLU A 141 -1.88 -6.85 -23.05
CA GLU A 141 -1.66 -7.20 -21.63
C GLU A 141 -0.61 -8.30 -21.54
N THR A 142 0.41 -8.07 -20.73
CA THR A 142 1.54 -8.99 -20.57
C THR A 142 1.35 -10.04 -19.47
N TRP A 143 0.28 -9.94 -18.68
CA TRP A 143 0.04 -10.83 -17.55
C TRP A 143 -0.75 -12.07 -17.95
N ASP A 144 -0.20 -13.26 -17.68
CA ASP A 144 -0.76 -14.56 -18.05
C ASP A 144 -2.18 -14.82 -17.54
N ASP A 145 -2.58 -14.17 -16.44
CA ASP A 145 -3.93 -14.31 -15.89
C ASP A 145 -5.01 -13.53 -16.68
N TRP A 146 -4.63 -12.76 -17.70
CA TRP A 146 -5.59 -11.95 -18.46
C TRP A 146 -6.66 -12.79 -19.16
N ASP A 147 -6.29 -13.87 -19.78
CA ASP A 147 -7.23 -14.77 -20.47
C ASP A 147 -8.37 -15.25 -19.54
N ARG A 148 -8.02 -15.56 -18.29
CA ARG A 148 -9.00 -15.97 -17.28
C ARG A 148 -9.95 -14.83 -16.91
N VAL A 149 -9.42 -13.61 -16.80
CA VAL A 149 -10.20 -12.40 -16.50
C VAL A 149 -11.12 -12.08 -17.66
N GLN A 150 -10.63 -12.14 -18.88
CA GLN A 150 -11.37 -11.86 -20.11
C GLN A 150 -12.55 -12.85 -20.30
N ILE A 151 -12.31 -14.15 -20.15
CA ILE A 151 -13.37 -15.16 -20.21
C ILE A 151 -14.49 -14.86 -19.20
N ARG A 152 -14.16 -14.35 -18.03
CA ARG A 152 -15.15 -13.98 -17.01
C ARG A 152 -15.93 -12.72 -17.32
N ILE A 153 -15.31 -11.76 -18.02
CA ILE A 153 -15.96 -10.51 -18.43
C ILE A 153 -16.85 -10.72 -19.65
N GLU A 154 -16.42 -11.52 -20.61
CA GLU A 154 -17.09 -11.73 -21.89
C GLU A 154 -18.15 -12.83 -21.85
N GLY A 155 -18.06 -13.78 -20.91
CA GLY A 155 -19.03 -14.87 -20.77
C GLY A 155 -20.45 -14.36 -20.50
N GLU A 156 -21.44 -14.85 -21.26
CA GLU A 156 -22.87 -14.46 -21.08
C GLU A 156 -23.36 -14.60 -19.63
N LYS A 157 -22.84 -15.59 -18.89
CA LYS A 157 -23.13 -15.78 -17.47
C LYS A 157 -22.56 -14.67 -16.58
N ALA A 158 -21.45 -14.05 -17.00
CA ALA A 158 -20.82 -12.98 -16.23
C ALA A 158 -21.67 -11.71 -16.21
N VAL A 159 -22.34 -11.37 -17.28
CA VAL A 159 -23.22 -10.18 -17.36
C VAL A 159 -24.45 -10.34 -16.49
N GLY A 160 -25.10 -11.53 -16.53
CA GLY A 160 -26.26 -11.83 -15.67
C GLY A 160 -25.89 -11.88 -14.18
N GLN A 161 -24.77 -12.50 -13.84
CA GLN A 161 -24.26 -12.57 -12.47
C GLN A 161 -23.82 -11.20 -11.95
N PHE A 162 -23.27 -10.36 -12.82
CA PHE A 162 -22.86 -9.01 -12.50
C PHE A 162 -24.04 -8.10 -12.15
N SER A 163 -25.07 -8.04 -13.00
CA SER A 163 -26.27 -7.24 -12.75
C SER A 163 -27.00 -7.72 -11.49
N CYS A 164 -27.01 -9.00 -11.25
CA CYS A 164 -27.58 -9.62 -10.07
C CYS A 164 -26.81 -9.28 -8.79
N GLY A 165 -25.51 -9.42 -8.79
CA GLY A 165 -24.65 -9.14 -7.63
C GLY A 165 -24.61 -7.65 -7.25
N LEU A 166 -24.67 -6.75 -8.22
CA LEU A 166 -24.61 -5.31 -7.96
C LEU A 166 -25.96 -4.71 -7.54
N LEU A 167 -27.05 -5.19 -8.14
CA LEU A 167 -28.37 -4.56 -7.96
C LEU A 167 -29.25 -5.27 -6.96
N MET A 168 -28.88 -6.47 -6.46
CA MET A 168 -29.70 -7.29 -5.54
C MET A 168 -31.15 -7.47 -6.01
N THR A 169 -31.41 -7.38 -7.32
CA THR A 169 -32.76 -7.25 -7.85
C THR A 169 -33.43 -8.56 -8.13
N ASP A 170 -32.72 -9.68 -8.07
CA ASP A 170 -33.32 -10.98 -8.39
C ASP A 170 -32.97 -12.04 -7.32
N ILE A 171 -34.00 -12.45 -6.55
CA ILE A 171 -33.88 -13.47 -5.51
C ILE A 171 -33.56 -14.86 -6.10
N ASN A 172 -33.79 -15.05 -7.40
CA ASN A 172 -33.45 -16.27 -8.12
C ASN A 172 -32.06 -16.27 -8.76
N CYS A 173 -31.22 -15.30 -8.44
CA CYS A 173 -29.81 -15.32 -8.85
C CYS A 173 -29.12 -16.51 -8.22
N THR A 174 -29.20 -17.66 -8.85
CA THR A 174 -28.38 -18.85 -8.55
C THR A 174 -26.93 -18.62 -8.93
N GLY A 175 -26.30 -17.68 -8.33
CA GLY A 175 -24.97 -17.24 -8.71
C GLY A 175 -24.48 -16.03 -7.97
N TRP A 176 -25.04 -15.77 -6.81
CA TRP A 176 -24.44 -14.80 -5.90
C TRP A 176 -22.95 -15.11 -5.72
N PRO A 177 -22.09 -14.10 -5.49
CA PRO A 177 -20.63 -14.22 -5.59
C PRO A 177 -20.00 -15.37 -4.83
N PHE A 178 -20.78 -16.11 -4.11
CA PHE A 178 -20.36 -17.14 -3.18
C PHE A 178 -20.73 -18.57 -3.59
N THR A 179 -21.36 -18.83 -4.71
CA THR A 179 -21.99 -20.15 -4.98
C THR A 179 -21.53 -20.89 -6.24
N HIS A 180 -20.48 -20.48 -6.92
CA HIS A 180 -20.03 -21.19 -8.13
C HIS A 180 -19.02 -22.30 -7.81
N PRO A 181 -19.42 -23.59 -7.91
CA PRO A 181 -18.53 -24.73 -7.62
C PRO A 181 -17.41 -24.96 -8.66
N THR A 182 -17.40 -24.22 -9.76
CA THR A 182 -16.39 -24.36 -10.82
C THR A 182 -15.30 -23.31 -10.80
N VAL A 183 -15.40 -22.32 -9.91
CA VAL A 183 -14.34 -21.33 -9.70
C VAL A 183 -13.74 -21.63 -8.34
N SER A 184 -12.67 -22.39 -8.35
CA SER A 184 -11.85 -22.57 -7.16
C SER A 184 -11.56 -21.23 -6.50
N SER A 185 -12.01 -21.06 -5.29
CA SER A 185 -11.63 -20.03 -4.34
C SER A 185 -11.97 -18.60 -4.72
N GLY A 186 -13.04 -18.08 -4.22
CA GLY A 186 -12.94 -16.70 -3.86
C GLY A 186 -14.06 -15.79 -4.28
N PHE A 187 -14.25 -14.89 -3.41
CA PHE A 187 -15.03 -13.68 -3.53
C PHE A 187 -14.69 -12.96 -4.86
N GLU A 188 -15.61 -12.95 -5.79
CA GLU A 188 -15.41 -12.35 -7.11
C GLU A 188 -15.31 -10.83 -7.00
N PRO A 189 -14.31 -10.18 -7.64
CA PRO A 189 -14.15 -8.73 -7.60
C PRO A 189 -15.10 -8.01 -8.55
N HIS A 190 -16.39 -8.02 -8.25
CA HIS A 190 -17.47 -7.51 -9.11
C HIS A 190 -17.29 -6.07 -9.56
N VAL A 191 -16.82 -5.19 -8.65
CA VAL A 191 -16.58 -3.77 -8.97
C VAL A 191 -15.49 -3.63 -10.04
N ARG A 192 -14.43 -4.46 -9.96
CA ARG A 192 -13.38 -4.49 -10.97
C ARG A 192 -13.93 -4.91 -12.33
N TYR A 193 -14.69 -5.99 -12.39
CA TYR A 193 -15.26 -6.48 -13.66
C TYR A 193 -16.23 -5.49 -14.28
N PHE A 194 -17.01 -4.81 -13.45
CA PHE A 194 -17.89 -3.72 -13.92
C PHE A 194 -17.11 -2.63 -14.63
N PHE A 195 -16.08 -2.12 -14.00
CA PHE A 195 -15.28 -1.05 -14.59
C PHE A 195 -14.54 -1.50 -15.85
N LEU A 196 -14.01 -2.72 -15.87
CA LEU A 196 -13.39 -3.26 -17.06
C LEU A 196 -14.38 -3.41 -18.21
N LYS A 197 -15.57 -3.99 -17.97
CA LYS A 197 -16.59 -4.11 -19.00
C LYS A 197 -17.11 -2.75 -19.48
N THR A 198 -17.30 -1.81 -18.57
CA THR A 198 -17.70 -0.44 -18.94
C THR A 198 -16.60 0.27 -19.76
N SER A 199 -15.32 0.03 -19.44
CA SER A 199 -14.20 0.55 -20.21
C SER A 199 -14.22 0.05 -21.67
N ASP A 200 -14.41 -1.26 -21.83
CA ASP A 200 -14.58 -1.91 -23.12
C ASP A 200 -15.76 -1.34 -23.90
N MET A 201 -16.93 -1.29 -23.28
CA MET A 201 -18.15 -0.79 -23.94
C MET A 201 -18.07 0.66 -24.42
N ILE A 202 -17.33 1.52 -23.72
CA ILE A 202 -17.24 2.97 -24.04
C ILE A 202 -16.08 3.27 -24.97
N PHE A 203 -14.93 2.61 -24.74
CA PHE A 203 -13.66 2.96 -25.39
C PHE A 203 -13.12 1.85 -26.30
N ASP A 204 -13.80 0.69 -26.37
CA ASP A 204 -13.29 -0.50 -27.02
C ASP A 204 -11.88 -0.89 -26.53
N ASN A 205 -11.64 -0.65 -25.23
CA ASN A 205 -10.36 -0.87 -24.57
C ASN A 205 -10.52 -1.06 -23.07
N TYR A 206 -10.11 -2.21 -22.56
CA TYR A 206 -10.19 -2.53 -21.12
C TYR A 206 -9.25 -1.72 -20.24
N LYS A 207 -8.16 -1.13 -20.77
CA LYS A 207 -7.12 -0.44 -20.00
C LYS A 207 -7.48 0.99 -19.59
N VAL A 208 -8.47 1.63 -20.24
CA VAL A 208 -8.77 3.06 -20.03
C VAL A 208 -9.24 3.36 -18.61
N PHE A 209 -10.18 2.58 -18.06
CA PHE A 209 -10.61 2.80 -16.67
C PHE A 209 -9.56 2.43 -15.63
N PRO A 210 -8.78 1.34 -15.72
CA PRO A 210 -7.59 1.13 -14.91
C PRO A 210 -6.64 2.33 -14.90
N PHE A 211 -6.36 2.89 -16.06
CA PHE A 211 -5.55 4.11 -16.17
C PHE A 211 -6.17 5.30 -15.46
N PHE A 212 -7.49 5.54 -15.61
CA PHE A 212 -8.18 6.57 -14.84
C PHE A 212 -8.14 6.33 -13.33
N ALA A 213 -8.19 5.07 -12.89
CA ALA A 213 -8.03 4.75 -11.48
C ALA A 213 -6.63 5.11 -10.97
N SER A 214 -5.59 4.89 -11.77
CA SER A 214 -4.22 5.25 -11.44
C SER A 214 -4.00 6.76 -11.42
N ILE A 215 -4.57 7.51 -12.37
CA ILE A 215 -4.64 8.98 -12.32
C ILE A 215 -5.34 9.44 -11.03
N GLY A 216 -6.48 8.83 -10.70
CA GLY A 216 -7.22 9.10 -9.46
C GLY A 216 -6.37 8.85 -8.22
N LEU A 217 -5.60 7.75 -8.20
CA LEU A 217 -4.71 7.41 -7.09
C LEU A 217 -3.59 8.44 -6.91
N LEU A 218 -3.01 8.95 -8.00
CA LEU A 218 -2.02 10.03 -7.96
C LEU A 218 -2.62 11.35 -7.44
N ILE A 219 -3.82 11.71 -7.89
CA ILE A 219 -4.55 12.87 -7.37
C ILE A 219 -4.80 12.74 -5.86
N VAL A 220 -5.27 11.56 -5.44
CA VAL A 220 -5.52 11.29 -4.02
C VAL A 220 -4.22 11.30 -3.22
N THR A 221 -3.10 10.82 -3.76
CA THR A 221 -1.77 10.89 -3.12
C THR A 221 -1.39 12.33 -2.79
N TYR A 222 -1.52 13.23 -3.76
CA TYR A 222 -1.27 14.65 -3.55
C TYR A 222 -2.21 15.27 -2.50
N LEU A 223 -3.52 15.03 -2.64
CA LEU A 223 -4.54 15.60 -1.76
C LEU A 223 -4.42 15.05 -0.33
N PHE A 224 -4.22 13.74 -0.19
CA PHE A 224 -4.07 13.08 1.11
C PHE A 224 -2.83 13.59 1.85
N THR A 225 -1.68 13.63 1.19
CA THR A 225 -0.46 14.15 1.80
C THR A 225 -0.59 15.62 2.18
N THR A 226 -1.16 16.44 1.29
CA THR A 226 -1.42 17.84 1.59
C THR A 226 -2.34 18.01 2.80
N LEU A 227 -3.37 17.15 2.91
CA LEU A 227 -4.32 17.18 4.03
C LEU A 227 -3.65 16.85 5.38
N ILE A 228 -2.85 15.78 5.44
CA ILE A 228 -2.25 15.32 6.70
C ILE A 228 -1.02 16.13 7.13
N THR A 229 -0.31 16.74 6.19
CA THR A 229 0.89 17.54 6.47
C THR A 229 0.60 19.04 6.59
N GLY A 230 -0.51 19.50 6.03
CA GLY A 230 -0.84 20.91 5.88
C GLY A 230 0.06 21.65 4.88
N LYS A 231 0.81 20.94 4.00
CA LYS A 231 1.76 21.51 3.05
C LYS A 231 1.54 20.98 1.63
N ARG A 232 1.45 21.87 0.66
CA ARG A 232 1.33 21.55 -0.76
C ARG A 232 2.62 20.99 -1.33
N PHE A 233 3.76 21.56 -0.89
CA PHE A 233 5.08 21.04 -1.28
C PHE A 233 5.24 19.56 -0.92
N ALA A 234 4.83 19.15 0.29
CA ALA A 234 4.85 17.75 0.71
C ALA A 234 3.96 16.87 -0.20
N GLY A 235 2.80 17.37 -0.62
CA GLY A 235 1.94 16.68 -1.58
C GLY A 235 2.62 16.47 -2.94
N ILE A 236 3.31 17.48 -3.46
CA ILE A 236 4.08 17.36 -4.72
C ILE A 236 5.20 16.33 -4.59
N ILE A 237 5.95 16.35 -3.49
CA ILE A 237 7.02 15.35 -3.26
C ILE A 237 6.45 13.94 -3.23
N SER A 238 5.33 13.71 -2.52
CA SER A 238 4.69 12.40 -2.49
C SER A 238 4.20 11.95 -3.88
N LEU A 239 3.65 12.87 -4.67
CA LEU A 239 3.26 12.59 -6.04
C LEU A 239 4.45 12.14 -6.90
N VAL A 240 5.58 12.87 -6.83
CA VAL A 240 6.81 12.52 -7.57
C VAL A 240 7.34 11.17 -7.13
N VAL A 241 7.40 10.90 -5.83
CA VAL A 241 7.85 9.61 -5.29
C VAL A 241 6.95 8.45 -5.77
N MET A 242 5.64 8.66 -5.82
CA MET A 242 4.71 7.64 -6.32
C MET A 242 4.93 7.32 -7.81
N ILE A 243 5.10 8.35 -8.64
CA ILE A 243 5.35 8.19 -10.10
C ILE A 243 6.72 7.54 -10.39
N GLN A 244 7.70 7.74 -9.51
CA GLN A 244 9.03 7.11 -9.67
C GLN A 244 9.06 5.63 -9.27
N SER A 245 7.99 5.11 -8.71
CA SER A 245 7.90 3.71 -8.33
C SER A 245 7.69 2.83 -9.55
N ASN A 246 8.65 1.96 -9.83
CA ASN A 246 8.54 0.96 -10.88
C ASN A 246 7.34 0.03 -10.65
N LEU A 247 7.09 -0.31 -9.38
CA LEU A 247 5.97 -1.15 -9.00
C LEU A 247 4.62 -0.49 -9.33
N PHE A 248 4.49 0.83 -9.09
CA PHE A 248 3.27 1.56 -9.46
C PHE A 248 3.09 1.60 -10.98
N LEU A 249 4.14 1.95 -11.72
CA LEU A 249 4.10 2.07 -13.18
C LEU A 249 3.82 0.71 -13.87
N SER A 250 4.31 -0.40 -13.33
CA SER A 250 4.04 -1.74 -13.89
C SER A 250 2.57 -2.16 -13.84
N PHE A 251 1.73 -1.46 -13.06
CA PHE A 251 0.31 -1.80 -12.88
C PHE A 251 -0.63 -0.63 -13.11
N ASP A 252 -0.14 0.51 -13.57
CA ASP A 252 -0.97 1.72 -13.69
C ASP A 252 -1.99 1.65 -14.83
N THR A 253 -1.69 0.89 -15.89
CA THR A 253 -2.58 0.62 -17.03
C THR A 253 -3.09 -0.82 -17.05
N SER A 254 -2.63 -1.70 -16.14
CA SER A 254 -2.97 -3.12 -16.17
C SER A 254 -4.47 -3.37 -15.98
N GLN A 255 -5.06 -4.10 -16.92
CA GLN A 255 -6.43 -4.57 -16.84
C GLN A 255 -6.55 -5.80 -15.93
N THR A 256 -5.51 -6.66 -15.88
CA THR A 256 -5.49 -7.84 -15.01
C THR A 256 -5.37 -7.48 -13.55
N TYR A 257 -4.51 -6.51 -13.21
CA TYR A 257 -4.18 -6.14 -11.83
C TYR A 257 -4.45 -4.66 -11.54
N SER A 258 -5.61 -4.19 -11.98
CA SER A 258 -6.03 -2.79 -11.89
C SER A 258 -6.01 -2.21 -10.47
N ASN A 259 -5.71 -0.92 -10.38
CA ASN A 259 -5.57 -0.18 -9.13
C ASN A 259 -6.89 0.30 -8.49
N PHE A 260 -8.09 -0.18 -8.96
CA PHE A 260 -9.38 0.25 -8.38
C PHE A 260 -9.46 0.05 -6.88
N TRP A 261 -9.06 -1.14 -6.40
CA TRP A 261 -9.12 -1.47 -4.98
C TRP A 261 -8.21 -0.56 -4.14
N THR A 262 -7.01 -0.24 -4.63
CA THR A 262 -6.08 0.67 -3.96
C THR A 262 -6.63 2.08 -3.94
N LEU A 263 -7.14 2.56 -5.08
CA LEU A 263 -7.77 3.89 -5.17
C LEU A 263 -8.92 4.03 -4.17
N PHE A 264 -9.88 3.10 -4.17
CA PHE A 264 -11.02 3.18 -3.27
C PHE A 264 -10.62 3.04 -1.81
N TYR A 265 -9.64 2.18 -1.50
CA TYR A 265 -9.12 2.06 -0.15
C TYR A 265 -8.53 3.38 0.36
N ILE A 266 -7.61 3.95 -0.40
CA ILE A 266 -6.95 5.20 -0.03
C ILE A 266 -7.93 6.38 -0.01
N LEU A 267 -8.84 6.43 -0.99
CA LEU A 267 -9.90 7.44 -1.04
C LEU A 267 -10.81 7.33 0.19
N SER A 268 -11.11 6.12 0.67
CA SER A 268 -11.89 5.94 1.90
C SER A 268 -11.19 6.55 3.11
N LEU A 269 -9.87 6.38 3.26
CA LEU A 269 -9.09 7.00 4.34
C LEU A 269 -9.04 8.52 4.22
N TYR A 270 -8.90 9.05 3.01
CA TYR A 270 -8.98 10.50 2.76
C TYR A 270 -10.34 11.06 3.16
N LEU A 271 -11.42 10.39 2.73
CA LEU A 271 -12.78 10.79 3.01
C LEU A 271 -13.13 10.63 4.50
N ALA A 272 -12.56 9.67 5.22
CA ALA A 272 -12.74 9.55 6.65
C ALA A 272 -12.39 10.86 7.39
N ILE A 273 -11.39 11.59 6.91
CA ILE A 273 -11.00 12.88 7.47
C ILE A 273 -11.90 14.01 6.93
N ARG A 274 -12.20 14.02 5.64
CA ARG A 274 -12.84 15.15 4.95
C ARG A 274 -14.36 15.06 4.88
N PHE A 275 -14.89 13.90 4.54
CA PHE A 275 -16.31 13.60 4.33
C PHE A 275 -16.67 12.25 4.94
N TRP A 276 -16.54 12.13 6.24
CA TRP A 276 -16.60 10.92 7.03
C TRP A 276 -17.83 10.02 6.77
N MET A 277 -18.98 10.60 6.38
CA MET A 277 -20.22 9.83 6.09
C MET A 277 -20.06 8.90 4.89
N VAL A 278 -19.28 9.30 3.88
CA VAL A 278 -19.11 8.56 2.63
C VAL A 278 -17.99 7.52 2.73
N SER A 279 -17.09 7.69 3.69
CA SER A 279 -15.91 6.82 3.85
C SER A 279 -16.23 5.33 3.92
N PRO A 280 -17.22 4.86 4.72
CA PRO A 280 -17.54 3.43 4.77
C PRO A 280 -18.06 2.86 3.44
N ALA A 281 -18.83 3.65 2.68
CA ALA A 281 -19.34 3.22 1.36
C ALA A 281 -18.19 3.03 0.36
N ILE A 282 -17.24 3.96 0.34
CA ILE A 282 -16.05 3.85 -0.54
C ILE A 282 -15.14 2.70 -0.08
N TYR A 283 -15.05 2.46 1.23
CA TYR A 283 -14.32 1.31 1.74
C TYR A 283 -14.97 -0.01 1.30
N LEU A 284 -16.30 -0.07 1.28
CA LEU A 284 -17.04 -1.22 0.75
C LEU A 284 -16.75 -1.45 -0.75
N LEU A 285 -16.71 -0.38 -1.56
CA LEU A 285 -16.33 -0.49 -2.97
C LEU A 285 -14.90 -1.06 -3.12
N SER A 286 -13.99 -0.70 -2.22
CA SER A 286 -12.64 -1.27 -2.20
C SER A 286 -12.67 -2.79 -1.93
N ILE A 287 -13.49 -3.25 -0.98
CA ILE A 287 -13.64 -4.66 -0.66
C ILE A 287 -14.24 -5.43 -1.85
N PHE A 288 -15.26 -4.88 -2.51
CA PHE A 288 -15.85 -5.49 -3.72
C PHE A 288 -14.94 -5.40 -4.95
N SER A 289 -13.94 -4.54 -4.94
CA SER A 289 -12.88 -4.56 -5.95
C SER A 289 -11.82 -5.60 -5.63
N LYS A 290 -11.52 -5.83 -4.35
CA LYS A 290 -10.60 -6.86 -3.85
C LYS A 290 -10.81 -7.10 -2.36
N ILE A 291 -11.17 -8.33 -2.01
CA ILE A 291 -11.45 -8.73 -0.63
C ILE A 291 -10.27 -8.51 0.33
N LEU A 292 -9.04 -8.53 -0.18
CA LEU A 292 -7.83 -8.24 0.59
C LEU A 292 -7.95 -6.96 1.42
N THR A 293 -8.68 -5.96 0.94
CA THR A 293 -8.85 -4.69 1.66
C THR A 293 -9.66 -4.82 2.95
N ALA A 294 -10.47 -5.88 3.10
CA ALA A 294 -11.18 -6.15 4.36
C ALA A 294 -10.19 -6.41 5.50
N VAL A 295 -9.08 -7.09 5.22
CA VAL A 295 -8.04 -7.40 6.21
C VAL A 295 -7.26 -6.15 6.64
N PHE A 296 -7.35 -5.05 5.89
CA PHE A 296 -6.76 -3.77 6.26
C PHE A 296 -7.57 -2.99 7.31
N LEU A 297 -8.73 -3.52 7.77
CA LEU A 297 -9.58 -2.86 8.77
C LEU A 297 -8.84 -2.45 10.05
N PRO A 298 -8.04 -3.31 10.70
CA PRO A 298 -7.34 -2.94 11.95
C PRO A 298 -6.43 -1.71 11.77
N MET A 299 -5.71 -1.64 10.64
CA MET A 299 -4.86 -0.50 10.31
C MET A 299 -5.70 0.76 10.04
N SER A 300 -6.82 0.61 9.33
CA SER A 300 -7.75 1.70 9.05
C SER A 300 -8.37 2.26 10.33
N ILE A 301 -8.73 1.38 11.28
CA ILE A 301 -9.20 1.78 12.61
C ILE A 301 -8.11 2.59 13.33
N PHE A 302 -6.87 2.11 13.34
CA PHE A 302 -5.76 2.83 13.98
C PHE A 302 -5.57 4.22 13.34
N PHE A 303 -5.65 4.31 12.02
CA PHE A 303 -5.56 5.58 11.31
C PHE A 303 -6.70 6.55 11.70
N VAL A 304 -7.95 6.08 11.69
CA VAL A 304 -9.12 6.89 12.07
C VAL A 304 -9.03 7.32 13.55
N MET A 305 -8.60 6.43 14.43
CA MET A 305 -8.39 6.75 15.85
C MET A 305 -7.34 7.84 16.07
N SER A 306 -6.28 7.83 15.29
CA SER A 306 -5.19 8.81 15.35
C SER A 306 -5.52 10.16 14.69
N SER A 307 -6.56 10.22 13.86
CA SER A 307 -6.95 11.44 13.11
C SER A 307 -7.55 12.52 14.00
N ASP A 308 -7.65 13.76 13.49
CA ASP A 308 -8.17 14.92 14.22
C ASP A 308 -9.70 15.10 14.14
N ILE A 309 -10.44 14.10 13.67
CA ILE A 309 -11.90 14.16 13.59
C ILE A 309 -12.55 13.96 14.97
N PRO A 310 -13.75 14.53 15.21
CA PRO A 310 -14.46 14.39 16.47
C PRO A 310 -14.76 12.94 16.83
N LYS A 311 -14.72 12.59 18.13
CA LYS A 311 -14.91 11.21 18.62
C LYS A 311 -16.18 10.54 18.10
N LYS A 312 -17.32 11.26 18.04
CA LYS A 312 -18.58 10.73 17.49
C LYS A 312 -18.46 10.31 16.03
N LYS A 313 -17.76 11.09 15.21
CA LYS A 313 -17.52 10.77 13.79
C LYS A 313 -16.57 9.58 13.63
N LYS A 314 -15.51 9.49 14.46
CA LYS A 314 -14.63 8.31 14.53
C LYS A 314 -15.42 7.05 14.83
N ALA A 315 -16.23 7.10 15.89
CA ALA A 315 -17.06 5.97 16.32
C ALA A 315 -17.98 5.51 15.19
N PHE A 316 -18.62 6.43 14.47
CA PHE A 316 -19.48 6.10 13.33
C PHE A 316 -18.70 5.38 12.22
N VAL A 317 -17.58 5.96 11.74
CA VAL A 317 -16.80 5.36 10.66
C VAL A 317 -16.32 3.96 11.05
N ILE A 318 -15.78 3.80 12.25
CA ILE A 318 -15.29 2.52 12.74
C ILE A 318 -16.45 1.52 12.86
N LEU A 319 -17.54 1.90 13.52
CA LEU A 319 -18.69 1.03 13.75
C LEU A 319 -19.30 0.54 12.42
N VAL A 320 -19.60 1.46 11.51
CA VAL A 320 -20.19 1.11 10.22
C VAL A 320 -19.26 0.24 9.39
N SER A 321 -17.96 0.58 9.30
CA SER A 321 -16.99 -0.26 8.59
C SER A 321 -16.86 -1.65 9.21
N THR A 322 -16.87 -1.75 10.54
CA THR A 322 -16.81 -3.04 11.25
C THR A 322 -18.07 -3.86 11.02
N ILE A 323 -19.26 -3.26 11.07
CA ILE A 323 -20.52 -3.94 10.80
C ILE A 323 -20.57 -4.48 9.35
N ILE A 324 -20.13 -3.69 8.39
CA ILE A 324 -20.06 -4.10 6.98
C ILE A 324 -19.16 -5.33 6.82
N ILE A 325 -17.98 -5.33 7.42
CA ILE A 325 -17.04 -6.45 7.31
C ILE A 325 -17.50 -7.67 8.10
N ALA A 326 -18.01 -7.48 9.32
CA ALA A 326 -18.55 -8.57 10.12
C ALA A 326 -19.78 -9.19 9.45
N GLY A 327 -20.69 -8.37 8.94
CA GLY A 327 -21.86 -8.83 8.19
C GLY A 327 -21.48 -9.61 6.93
N GLY A 328 -20.55 -9.07 6.14
CA GLY A 328 -20.00 -9.79 4.98
C GLY A 328 -19.32 -11.10 5.36
N GLY A 329 -18.53 -11.11 6.44
CA GLY A 329 -17.89 -12.31 6.95
C GLY A 329 -18.88 -13.38 7.44
N ILE A 330 -19.99 -12.98 8.09
CA ILE A 330 -21.05 -13.90 8.52
C ILE A 330 -21.76 -14.49 7.29
N VAL A 331 -22.13 -13.66 6.31
CA VAL A 331 -22.73 -14.14 5.06
C VAL A 331 -21.80 -15.11 4.36
N PHE A 332 -20.53 -14.79 4.29
CA PHE A 332 -19.51 -15.69 3.74
C PHE A 332 -19.44 -17.03 4.49
N ALA A 333 -19.40 -17.01 5.81
CA ALA A 333 -19.31 -18.23 6.63
C ALA A 333 -20.57 -19.09 6.57
N THR A 334 -21.75 -18.49 6.46
CA THR A 334 -23.04 -19.23 6.44
C THR A 334 -23.36 -19.87 5.09
N GLN A 335 -22.74 -19.44 4.01
CA GLN A 335 -22.96 -20.01 2.68
C GLN A 335 -22.11 -21.27 2.37
N ASN A 336 -21.58 -21.95 3.39
CA ASN A 336 -20.82 -23.22 3.27
C ASN A 336 -19.63 -23.16 2.29
N LEU A 337 -19.04 -21.99 2.14
CA LEU A 337 -17.75 -21.87 1.47
C LEU A 337 -16.62 -22.56 2.26
N ALA A 338 -16.97 -23.12 3.42
CA ALA A 338 -16.13 -23.97 4.26
C ALA A 338 -15.80 -25.34 3.64
N GLU A 339 -16.40 -25.71 2.50
CA GLU A 339 -15.96 -26.86 1.70
C GLU A 339 -14.75 -26.55 0.81
N THR A 340 -14.24 -25.32 0.82
CA THR A 340 -12.90 -25.08 0.30
C THR A 340 -11.91 -25.76 1.21
N GLU A 341 -11.37 -26.86 0.75
CA GLU A 341 -10.34 -27.63 1.38
C GLU A 341 -9.30 -26.71 2.03
N GLY A 342 -9.12 -26.85 3.35
CA GLY A 342 -7.90 -26.43 4.00
C GLY A 342 -7.66 -24.95 4.24
N VAL A 343 -8.62 -24.20 4.83
CA VAL A 343 -8.24 -22.98 5.55
C VAL A 343 -7.52 -23.41 6.84
N GLY A 344 -6.27 -23.79 6.70
CA GLY A 344 -5.39 -24.17 7.80
C GLY A 344 -4.16 -23.27 7.81
N TRP A 345 -3.58 -23.05 8.98
CA TRP A 345 -2.30 -22.38 9.07
C TRP A 345 -1.19 -23.23 8.46
N ASN A 346 -0.53 -22.73 7.44
CA ASN A 346 0.67 -23.29 6.84
C ASN A 346 1.86 -22.36 7.09
N SER A 347 2.80 -22.76 7.96
CA SER A 347 3.97 -21.96 8.29
C SER A 347 4.94 -21.81 7.13
N ASP A 348 5.01 -22.79 6.24
CA ASP A 348 5.91 -22.77 5.09
C ASP A 348 5.41 -21.71 4.08
N GLU A 349 4.09 -21.66 3.85
CA GLU A 349 3.45 -20.63 3.04
C GLU A 349 3.57 -19.22 3.66
N PHE A 350 3.61 -19.12 5.00
CA PHE A 350 3.89 -17.82 5.65
C PHE A 350 5.29 -17.32 5.30
N TRP A 351 6.29 -18.19 5.44
CA TRP A 351 7.67 -17.81 5.11
C TRP A 351 7.88 -17.62 3.62
N ALA A 352 7.23 -18.44 2.79
CA ALA A 352 7.17 -18.23 1.35
C ALA A 352 6.57 -16.85 1.03
N GLY A 353 5.48 -16.47 1.70
CA GLY A 353 4.86 -15.15 1.55
C GLY A 353 5.79 -13.99 1.93
N MET A 354 6.52 -14.12 3.05
CA MET A 354 7.54 -13.15 3.46
C MET A 354 8.66 -13.05 2.43
N SER A 355 9.04 -14.17 1.87
CA SER A 355 10.10 -14.30 0.88
C SER A 355 9.69 -13.72 -0.47
N THR A 356 8.48 -14.02 -0.91
CA THR A 356 7.93 -13.51 -2.18
C THR A 356 7.81 -11.98 -2.17
N PHE A 357 7.51 -11.40 -1.01
CA PHE A 357 7.51 -9.96 -0.82
C PHE A 357 8.83 -9.31 -1.25
N SER A 358 9.94 -9.85 -0.80
CA SER A 358 11.24 -9.28 -1.15
C SER A 358 11.58 -9.45 -2.62
N ASN A 359 11.23 -10.57 -3.24
CA ASN A 359 11.44 -10.75 -4.66
C ASN A 359 10.66 -9.71 -5.48
N GLN A 360 9.45 -9.38 -5.06
CA GLN A 360 8.58 -8.45 -5.77
C GLN A 360 8.99 -6.98 -5.61
N ILE A 361 9.46 -6.59 -4.44
CA ILE A 361 10.02 -5.24 -4.24
C ILE A 361 11.40 -5.08 -4.90
N ARG A 362 12.08 -6.15 -5.28
CA ARG A 362 13.36 -6.03 -6.03
C ARG A 362 13.27 -5.08 -7.22
N HIS A 363 12.11 -4.93 -7.80
CA HIS A 363 11.86 -4.01 -8.90
C HIS A 363 11.69 -2.54 -8.46
N ASP A 364 11.52 -2.27 -7.17
CA ASP A 364 11.37 -0.91 -6.63
C ASP A 364 12.54 -0.52 -5.72
N GLY A 365 13.66 -0.17 -6.35
CA GLY A 365 14.89 0.21 -5.63
C GLY A 365 14.70 1.41 -4.70
N LEU A 366 13.77 2.33 -5.00
CA LEU A 366 13.48 3.49 -4.16
C LEU A 366 12.90 3.07 -2.81
N VAL A 367 11.87 2.22 -2.83
CA VAL A 367 11.24 1.73 -1.59
C VAL A 367 12.23 0.89 -0.80
N ILE A 368 12.95 -0.02 -1.44
CA ILE A 368 13.91 -0.91 -0.78
C ILE A 368 14.99 -0.13 -0.04
N LEU A 369 15.63 0.82 -0.72
CA LEU A 369 16.76 1.56 -0.15
C LEU A 369 16.34 2.51 0.97
N PHE A 370 15.13 3.06 0.89
CA PHE A 370 14.71 4.14 1.77
C PHE A 370 13.58 3.79 2.75
N ILE A 371 13.04 2.58 2.75
CA ILE A 371 11.97 2.20 3.69
C ILE A 371 12.45 2.25 5.15
N LEU A 372 13.64 1.74 5.43
CA LEU A 372 14.21 1.77 6.78
C LEU A 372 14.57 3.19 7.23
N PRO A 373 15.30 4.01 6.43
CA PRO A 373 15.45 5.45 6.70
C PRO A 373 14.14 6.19 6.93
N LEU A 374 13.10 5.86 6.15
CA LEU A 374 11.78 6.46 6.32
C LEU A 374 11.18 6.16 7.69
N ILE A 375 11.26 4.91 8.17
CA ILE A 375 10.73 4.54 9.49
C ILE A 375 11.43 5.32 10.61
N PHE A 376 12.76 5.47 10.55
CA PHE A 376 13.50 6.34 11.49
C PHE A 376 13.01 7.79 11.42
N GLY A 377 12.88 8.33 10.20
CA GLY A 377 12.38 9.69 9.99
C GLY A 377 10.97 9.89 10.56
N LEU A 378 10.05 8.98 10.27
CA LEU A 378 8.67 9.01 10.80
C LEU A 378 8.65 8.94 12.33
N PHE A 379 9.47 8.09 12.92
CA PHE A 379 9.61 8.04 14.36
C PHE A 379 10.12 9.37 14.95
N MET A 380 11.10 10.02 14.28
CA MET A 380 11.61 11.32 14.71
C MET A 380 10.52 12.40 14.74
N ILE A 381 9.65 12.42 13.73
CA ILE A 381 8.58 13.42 13.64
C ILE A 381 7.30 13.00 14.34
N SER A 382 7.19 11.77 14.89
CA SER A 382 5.97 11.27 15.55
C SER A 382 5.49 12.10 16.74
N LYS A 383 6.36 12.91 17.33
CA LYS A 383 5.96 13.91 18.35
C LYS A 383 5.18 15.08 17.76
N ARG A 384 5.43 15.43 16.50
CA ARG A 384 4.89 16.61 15.82
C ARG A 384 3.73 16.25 14.91
N SER A 385 3.81 15.10 14.23
CA SER A 385 2.78 14.60 13.32
C SER A 385 2.11 13.36 13.92
N ARG A 386 0.83 13.45 14.21
CA ARG A 386 0.02 12.31 14.69
C ARG A 386 -0.07 11.20 13.65
N TYR A 387 -0.02 11.57 12.38
CA TYR A 387 -0.12 10.62 11.27
C TYR A 387 1.15 9.81 11.04
N ALA A 388 2.30 10.22 11.59
CA ALA A 388 3.55 9.47 11.45
C ALA A 388 3.42 8.03 12.02
N ASN A 389 2.79 7.87 13.19
CA ASN A 389 2.51 6.56 13.76
C ASN A 389 1.55 5.74 12.87
N SER A 390 0.52 6.39 12.32
CA SER A 390 -0.44 5.71 11.45
C SER A 390 0.21 5.22 10.16
N ILE A 391 1.10 6.00 9.57
CA ILE A 391 1.83 5.60 8.35
C ILE A 391 2.76 4.42 8.66
N MET A 392 3.47 4.43 9.80
CA MET A 392 4.28 3.30 10.24
C MET A 392 3.44 2.02 10.41
N VAL A 393 2.26 2.13 11.04
CA VAL A 393 1.32 1.00 11.20
C VAL A 393 0.82 0.50 9.85
N MET A 394 0.51 1.40 8.90
CA MET A 394 0.10 1.01 7.55
C MET A 394 1.21 0.26 6.81
N ILE A 395 2.45 0.75 6.86
CA ILE A 395 3.60 0.09 6.26
C ILE A 395 3.79 -1.31 6.88
N ALA A 396 3.88 -1.39 8.21
CA ALA A 396 4.07 -2.67 8.90
C ALA A 396 2.91 -3.65 8.65
N GLY A 397 1.68 -3.14 8.68
CA GLY A 397 0.49 -3.95 8.47
C GLY A 397 0.43 -4.56 7.08
N ILE A 398 0.74 -3.80 6.03
CA ILE A 398 0.78 -4.35 4.66
C ILE A 398 1.86 -5.43 4.56
N LEU A 399 3.04 -5.19 5.14
CA LEU A 399 4.14 -6.15 5.14
C LEU A 399 3.82 -7.47 5.88
N VAL A 400 2.97 -7.43 6.90
CA VAL A 400 2.55 -8.62 7.67
C VAL A 400 1.33 -9.30 7.06
N ILE A 401 0.35 -8.53 6.60
CA ILE A 401 -0.94 -9.06 6.11
C ILE A 401 -0.75 -9.95 4.89
N VAL A 402 0.13 -9.58 3.98
CA VAL A 402 0.32 -10.35 2.74
C VAL A 402 0.88 -11.76 3.04
N PRO A 403 1.92 -11.95 3.86
CA PRO A 403 2.35 -13.28 4.32
C PRO A 403 1.28 -14.04 5.10
N LEU A 404 0.53 -13.36 5.98
CA LEU A 404 -0.55 -14.01 6.72
C LEU A 404 -1.63 -14.58 5.81
N ILE A 405 -1.99 -13.87 4.73
CA ILE A 405 -2.96 -14.36 3.76
C ILE A 405 -2.40 -15.57 3.01
N SER A 406 -1.14 -15.55 2.63
CA SER A 406 -0.50 -16.72 2.00
C SER A 406 -0.54 -17.94 2.91
N ALA A 407 -0.23 -17.78 4.19
CA ALA A 407 -0.27 -18.84 5.17
C ALA A 407 -1.66 -19.47 5.37
N LEU A 408 -2.73 -18.70 5.12
CA LEU A 408 -4.11 -19.14 5.33
C LEU A 408 -4.80 -19.61 4.04
N THR A 409 -4.33 -19.22 2.87
CA THR A 409 -5.07 -19.42 1.61
C THR A 409 -4.27 -20.08 0.51
N GLU A 410 -2.98 -20.37 0.74
CA GLU A 410 -2.05 -20.88 -0.29
C GLU A 410 -1.99 -20.03 -1.58
N ILE A 411 -2.55 -18.82 -1.53
CA ILE A 411 -2.56 -17.90 -2.67
C ILE A 411 -1.21 -17.22 -2.77
N THR A 412 -0.51 -17.44 -3.88
CA THR A 412 0.78 -16.79 -4.17
C THR A 412 0.67 -15.26 -4.13
N ASN A 413 1.69 -14.62 -3.59
CA ASN A 413 1.76 -13.19 -3.54
C ASN A 413 2.11 -12.59 -4.90
N GLN A 414 1.23 -11.72 -5.37
CA GLN A 414 1.41 -11.01 -6.64
C GLN A 414 1.95 -9.58 -6.37
N PRO A 415 2.86 -9.03 -7.20
CA PRO A 415 3.50 -7.73 -6.97
C PRO A 415 2.53 -6.58 -6.76
N TYR A 416 1.45 -6.50 -7.52
CA TYR A 416 0.46 -5.43 -7.44
C TYR A 416 -0.18 -5.25 -6.06
N ARG A 417 -0.10 -6.27 -5.18
CA ARG A 417 -0.61 -6.19 -3.81
C ARG A 417 0.17 -5.21 -2.95
N PHE A 418 1.35 -4.80 -3.40
CA PHE A 418 2.21 -3.85 -2.71
C PHE A 418 2.09 -2.40 -3.23
N VAL A 419 1.23 -2.11 -4.20
CA VAL A 419 0.94 -0.72 -4.61
C VAL A 419 0.49 0.15 -3.43
N PRO A 420 -0.34 -0.32 -2.47
CA PRO A 420 -0.62 0.47 -1.26
C PRO A 420 0.61 0.74 -0.39
N LEU A 421 1.60 -0.16 -0.38
CA LEU A 421 2.87 0.09 0.34
C LEU A 421 3.62 1.26 -0.29
N VAL A 422 3.71 1.31 -1.63
CA VAL A 422 4.31 2.43 -2.35
C VAL A 422 3.60 3.74 -2.03
N PHE A 423 2.27 3.72 -1.99
CA PHE A 423 1.48 4.87 -1.57
C PHE A 423 1.86 5.34 -0.16
N PHE A 424 1.86 4.46 0.84
CA PHE A 424 2.20 4.86 2.22
C PHE A 424 3.67 5.23 2.37
N PHE A 425 4.56 4.66 1.58
CA PHE A 425 5.94 5.09 1.47
C PHE A 425 6.03 6.54 0.96
N ALA A 426 5.37 6.84 -0.17
CA ALA A 426 5.35 8.18 -0.77
C ALA A 426 4.74 9.22 0.18
N VAL A 427 3.59 8.91 0.80
CA VAL A 427 2.96 9.74 1.82
C VAL A 427 3.85 9.92 3.05
N GLY A 428 4.57 8.87 3.44
CA GLY A 428 5.55 8.90 4.52
C GLY A 428 6.67 9.90 4.25
N VAL A 429 7.25 9.87 3.04
CA VAL A 429 8.28 10.85 2.61
C VAL A 429 7.72 12.28 2.68
N GLY A 430 6.51 12.52 2.16
CA GLY A 430 5.86 13.83 2.29
C GLY A 430 5.63 14.23 3.75
N THR A 431 5.29 13.27 4.61
CA THR A 431 5.04 13.53 6.03
C THR A 431 6.29 13.99 6.77
N LEU A 432 7.50 13.60 6.33
CA LEU A 432 8.76 14.13 6.89
C LEU A 432 8.85 15.66 6.76
N LEU A 433 8.14 16.24 5.79
CA LEU A 433 8.08 17.69 5.54
C LEU A 433 6.92 18.39 6.27
N SER A 434 6.19 17.70 7.17
CA SER A 434 5.03 18.26 7.87
C SER A 434 5.36 19.55 8.63
N LYS A 435 4.38 20.44 8.77
CA LYS A 435 4.54 21.68 9.54
C LYS A 435 4.97 21.37 10.98
N ARG A 436 5.87 22.22 11.48
CA ARG A 436 6.27 22.21 12.90
C ARG A 436 5.15 22.72 13.78
#